data_3c24658909e586502938fbab8fdb883e
#
_entry.id   3c24658909e586502938fbab8fdb883e
#
_cell.length_a   1.000
_cell.length_b   1.000
_cell.length_c   1.000
_cell.angle_alpha   90.00
_cell.angle_beta   90.00
_cell.angle_gamma   90.00
#
_symmetry.space_group_name_H-M   'P 1'
#
loop_
_entity.id
_entity.type
_entity.pdbx_description
1 polymer ?
#
loop_
_entity_poly.entity_id
_entity_poly.type
_entity_poly.pdbx_seq_one_letter_code
_entity_poly.pdbx_strand_id
1 'polypeptide(L)'
;MSVTRNFFLAYITTKNEEEALNIANFAVEKNLAACGNIFPKMKSIYKWNKKLQNDDESLLILKTNSSKYPLLKKLIIEKHSYEVPCILKIPIDDGNKEYLKWINDSLI
;
A
#
# COMPACT_ATOMS: atom_id res chain seq x y z
N MET A 1 -7.10 28.67 5.07
CA MET A 1 -5.96 28.06 4.40
C MET A 1 -6.13 26.55 4.34
N SER A 2 -6.10 25.99 3.18
CA SER A 2 -6.26 24.55 3.05
C SER A 2 -4.98 23.82 3.45
N VAL A 3 -5.11 22.74 4.19
CA VAL A 3 -3.99 21.84 4.50
C VAL A 3 -3.86 20.86 3.34
N THR A 4 -2.75 20.92 2.63
CA THR A 4 -2.50 19.99 1.55
C THR A 4 -1.92 18.70 2.15
N ARG A 5 -2.61 17.60 1.95
CA ARG A 5 -2.13 16.30 2.38
C ARG A 5 -1.27 15.72 1.26
N ASN A 6 0.02 15.65 1.51
CA ASN A 6 0.99 15.23 0.50
C ASN A 6 1.49 13.80 0.67
N PHE A 7 1.23 13.19 1.83
CA PHE A 7 1.75 11.87 2.17
C PHE A 7 0.62 10.90 2.41
N PHE A 8 0.82 9.66 1.96
CA PHE A 8 -0.21 8.63 2.04
C PHE A 8 0.38 7.28 2.36
N LEU A 9 -0.44 6.47 3.03
CA LEU A 9 -0.23 5.04 3.11
C LEU A 9 -1.13 4.39 2.08
N ALA A 10 -0.59 3.42 1.35
CA ALA A 10 -1.40 2.51 0.55
C ALA A 10 -1.54 1.22 1.36
N TYR A 11 -2.78 0.87 1.69
CA TYR A 11 -3.12 -0.33 2.45
C TYR A 11 -3.59 -1.38 1.45
N ILE A 12 -2.87 -2.50 1.39
CA ILE A 12 -3.13 -3.54 0.39
C ILE A 12 -3.16 -4.90 1.07
N THR A 13 -4.19 -5.69 0.81
CA THR A 13 -4.19 -7.10 1.23
C THR A 13 -3.76 -7.97 0.06
N THR A 14 -2.95 -8.99 0.36
CA THR A 14 -2.43 -9.91 -0.64
C THR A 14 -2.71 -11.35 -0.22
N LYS A 15 -2.65 -12.28 -1.17
CA LYS A 15 -2.95 -13.68 -0.88
C LYS A 15 -1.90 -14.35 0.01
N ASN A 16 -0.65 -13.84 -0.01
CA ASN A 16 0.44 -14.38 0.80
C ASN A 16 1.60 -13.39 0.87
N GLU A 17 2.59 -13.73 1.69
CA GLU A 17 3.77 -12.89 1.89
C GLU A 17 4.58 -12.69 0.60
N GLU A 18 4.69 -13.73 -0.22
CA GLU A 18 5.43 -13.66 -1.47
C GLU A 18 4.86 -12.60 -2.41
N GLU A 19 3.54 -12.54 -2.55
CA GLU A 19 2.90 -11.53 -3.36
C GLU A 19 3.15 -10.12 -2.81
N ALA A 20 3.05 -9.97 -1.49
CA ALA A 20 3.31 -8.68 -0.84
C ALA A 20 4.77 -8.24 -1.09
N LEU A 21 5.73 -9.14 -0.93
CA LEU A 21 7.14 -8.86 -1.20
C LEU A 21 7.38 -8.46 -2.64
N ASN A 22 6.77 -9.17 -3.57
CA ASN A 22 6.92 -8.88 -5.00
C ASN A 22 6.43 -7.47 -5.35
N ILE A 23 5.24 -7.12 -4.87
CA ILE A 23 4.67 -5.78 -5.11
C ILE A 23 5.55 -4.71 -4.46
N ALA A 24 5.94 -4.92 -3.20
CA ALA A 24 6.76 -3.96 -2.47
C ALA A 24 8.11 -3.72 -3.14
N ASN A 25 8.77 -4.78 -3.58
CA ASN A 25 10.06 -4.68 -4.26
C ASN A 25 9.96 -3.84 -5.54
N PHE A 26 8.96 -4.09 -6.37
CA PHE A 26 8.75 -3.29 -7.58
C PHE A 26 8.43 -1.84 -7.26
N ALA A 27 7.57 -1.61 -6.28
CA ALA A 27 7.14 -0.26 -5.92
C ALA A 27 8.33 0.59 -5.42
N VAL A 28 9.16 0.02 -4.55
CA VAL A 28 10.31 0.73 -3.99
C VAL A 28 11.40 0.91 -5.04
N GLU A 29 11.69 -0.13 -5.81
CA GLU A 29 12.70 -0.07 -6.86
C GLU A 29 12.39 1.00 -7.91
N LYS A 30 11.13 1.17 -8.25
CA LYS A 30 10.67 2.16 -9.25
C LYS A 30 10.40 3.54 -8.65
N ASN A 31 10.74 3.75 -7.39
CA ASN A 31 10.53 5.02 -6.69
C ASN A 31 9.05 5.46 -6.66
N LEU A 32 8.15 4.50 -6.59
CA LEU A 32 6.72 4.75 -6.42
C LEU A 32 6.28 4.65 -4.96
N ALA A 33 7.08 4.00 -4.13
CA ALA A 33 6.93 3.97 -2.69
C ALA A 33 8.30 4.13 -2.06
N ALA A 34 8.37 4.85 -0.94
CA ALA A 34 9.62 5.04 -0.21
C ALA A 34 9.96 3.82 0.64
N CYS A 35 8.94 3.13 1.11
CA CYS A 35 9.08 2.04 2.07
C CYS A 35 7.86 1.15 2.00
N GLY A 36 8.06 -0.14 2.23
CA GLY A 36 6.97 -1.10 2.38
C GLY A 36 7.13 -1.86 3.69
N ASN A 37 6.01 -2.04 4.39
CA ASN A 37 5.95 -2.87 5.59
C ASN A 37 5.01 -4.03 5.33
N ILE A 38 5.43 -5.22 5.72
CA ILE A 38 4.66 -6.43 5.47
C ILE A 38 4.33 -7.14 6.78
N PHE A 39 3.05 -7.44 6.97
CA PHE A 39 2.58 -8.32 8.02
C PHE A 39 2.25 -9.66 7.35
N PRO A 40 3.08 -10.69 7.54
CA PRO A 40 3.03 -11.88 6.70
C PRO A 40 1.80 -12.76 6.92
N LYS A 41 1.19 -12.67 8.08
CA LYS A 41 0.04 -13.50 8.44
C LYS A 41 -1.05 -12.67 9.10
N MET A 42 -2.23 -12.66 8.51
CA MET A 42 -3.42 -12.11 9.13
C MET A 42 -4.65 -12.88 8.69
N LYS A 43 -5.72 -12.77 9.45
CA LYS A 43 -7.01 -13.32 9.09
C LYS A 43 -7.90 -12.21 8.56
N SER A 44 -8.55 -12.48 7.44
CA SER A 44 -9.54 -11.55 6.88
C SER A 44 -10.90 -12.25 6.93
N ILE A 45 -11.86 -11.56 7.53
CA ILE A 45 -13.22 -12.09 7.69
C ILE A 45 -14.16 -11.18 6.96
N TYR A 46 -14.96 -11.73 6.05
CA TYR A 46 -15.86 -10.95 5.21
C TYR A 46 -17.00 -11.82 4.69
N LYS A 47 -17.98 -11.20 4.08
CA LYS A 47 -19.08 -11.93 3.43
C LYS A 47 -18.88 -11.88 1.91
N TRP A 48 -18.99 -13.02 1.31
CA TRP A 48 -18.99 -13.17 -0.14
C TRP A 48 -20.19 -14.03 -0.53
N ASN A 49 -21.05 -13.51 -1.40
CA ASN A 49 -22.30 -14.18 -1.75
C ASN A 49 -23.13 -14.56 -0.53
N LYS A 50 -23.24 -13.64 0.44
CA LYS A 50 -23.97 -13.80 1.71
C LYS A 50 -23.40 -14.88 2.63
N LYS A 51 -22.23 -15.44 2.32
CA LYS A 51 -21.56 -16.43 3.15
C LYS A 51 -20.36 -15.82 3.85
N LEU A 52 -20.18 -16.18 5.11
CA LEU A 52 -19.03 -15.74 5.90
C LEU A 52 -17.78 -16.47 5.41
N GLN A 53 -16.76 -15.71 5.06
CA GLN A 53 -15.46 -16.21 4.63
C GLN A 53 -14.41 -15.87 5.69
N ASN A 54 -13.40 -16.71 5.80
CA ASN A 54 -12.27 -16.51 6.70
C ASN A 54 -11.03 -16.96 5.95
N ASP A 55 -10.25 -16.02 5.48
CA ASP A 55 -9.07 -16.29 4.66
C ASP A 55 -7.80 -15.86 5.35
N ASP A 56 -6.72 -16.58 5.07
CA ASP A 56 -5.38 -16.14 5.43
C ASP A 56 -4.89 -15.19 4.35
N GLU A 57 -4.39 -14.04 4.77
CA GLU A 57 -3.82 -13.04 3.87
C GLU A 57 -2.57 -12.44 4.48
N SER A 58 -1.84 -11.67 3.68
CA SER A 58 -0.76 -10.80 4.14
C SER A 58 -1.16 -9.36 3.94
N LEU A 59 -0.69 -8.48 4.81
CA LEU A 59 -0.92 -7.06 4.70
C LEU A 59 0.35 -6.37 4.22
N LEU A 60 0.20 -5.53 3.20
CA LEU A 60 1.26 -4.66 2.71
C LEU A 60 0.86 -3.21 2.92
N ILE A 61 1.73 -2.45 3.57
CA ILE A 61 1.56 -1.01 3.72
C ILE A 61 2.72 -0.33 3.00
N LEU A 62 2.40 0.51 2.01
CA LEU A 62 3.39 1.28 1.26
C LEU A 62 3.28 2.75 1.63
N LYS A 63 4.43 3.42 1.77
CA LYS A 63 4.49 4.85 2.08
C LYS A 63 4.86 5.63 0.84
N THR A 64 4.04 6.60 0.47
CA THR A 64 4.20 7.34 -0.77
C THR A 64 3.72 8.80 -0.62
N ASN A 65 3.74 9.54 -1.69
CA ASN A 65 3.24 10.91 -1.72
C ASN A 65 2.17 11.09 -2.80
N SER A 66 1.59 12.28 -2.85
CA SER A 66 0.47 12.58 -3.75
C SER A 66 0.85 12.47 -5.22
N SER A 67 2.09 12.83 -5.59
CA SER A 67 2.50 12.78 -6.99
C SER A 67 2.73 11.35 -7.50
N LYS A 68 3.15 10.45 -6.63
CA LYS A 68 3.45 9.07 -7.00
C LYS A 68 2.27 8.11 -6.84
N TYR A 69 1.30 8.45 -6.01
CA TYR A 69 0.21 7.52 -5.70
C TYR A 69 -0.54 7.00 -6.94
N PRO A 70 -0.92 7.84 -7.93
CA PRO A 70 -1.63 7.31 -9.10
C PRO A 70 -0.85 6.23 -9.85
N LEU A 71 0.46 6.42 -10.01
CA LEU A 71 1.33 5.43 -10.66
C LEU A 71 1.49 4.18 -9.80
N LEU A 72 1.61 4.37 -8.49
CA LEU A 72 1.70 3.26 -7.54
C LEU A 72 0.44 2.39 -7.61
N LYS A 73 -0.72 3.01 -7.57
CA LYS A 73 -1.99 2.30 -7.67
C LYS A 73 -2.07 1.48 -8.96
N LYS A 74 -1.66 2.07 -10.07
CA LYS A 74 -1.64 1.39 -11.36
C LYS A 74 -0.73 0.16 -11.33
N LEU A 75 0.48 0.32 -10.77
CA LEU A 75 1.42 -0.79 -10.62
C LEU A 75 0.83 -1.93 -9.79
N ILE A 76 0.20 -1.59 -8.66
CA ILE A 76 -0.39 -2.59 -7.77
C ILE A 76 -1.47 -3.37 -8.51
N ILE A 77 -2.35 -2.69 -9.21
CA ILE A 77 -3.43 -3.35 -9.97
C ILE A 77 -2.84 -4.31 -11.01
N GLU A 78 -1.80 -3.91 -11.70
CA GLU A 78 -1.14 -4.74 -12.72
C GLU A 78 -0.48 -5.99 -12.14
N LYS A 79 0.06 -5.89 -10.93
CA LYS A 79 0.82 -6.97 -10.29
C LYS A 79 -0.03 -7.87 -9.41
N HIS A 80 -1.19 -7.41 -8.98
CA HIS A 80 -2.01 -8.14 -8.02
C HIS A 80 -2.71 -9.35 -8.65
N SER A 81 -2.78 -10.45 -7.89
CA SER A 81 -3.43 -11.67 -8.35
C SER A 81 -4.96 -11.62 -8.29
N TYR A 82 -5.51 -10.73 -7.45
CA TYR A 82 -6.96 -10.62 -7.31
C TYR A 82 -7.56 -9.81 -8.45
N GLU A 83 -8.74 -10.19 -8.89
CA GLU A 83 -9.49 -9.44 -9.88
C GLU A 83 -9.92 -8.07 -9.33
N VAL A 84 -10.30 -8.03 -8.05
CA VAL A 84 -10.68 -6.79 -7.37
C VAL A 84 -9.83 -6.65 -6.11
N PRO A 85 -8.60 -6.12 -6.22
CA PRO A 85 -7.72 -6.02 -5.06
C PRO A 85 -8.16 -4.92 -4.10
N CYS A 86 -7.93 -5.17 -2.80
CA CYS A 86 -8.08 -4.14 -1.78
C CYS A 86 -6.89 -3.19 -1.87
N ILE A 87 -7.14 -1.96 -2.29
CA ILE A 87 -6.14 -0.90 -2.33
C ILE A 87 -6.79 0.35 -1.75
N LEU A 88 -6.35 0.76 -0.56
CA LEU A 88 -6.92 1.92 0.12
C LEU A 88 -5.85 2.98 0.32
N LYS A 89 -6.20 4.21 0.00
CA LYS A 89 -5.34 5.38 0.18
C LYS A 89 -5.67 6.01 1.52
N ILE A 90 -4.71 6.00 2.44
CA ILE A 90 -4.89 6.54 3.78
C ILE A 90 -4.04 7.80 3.91
N PRO A 91 -4.64 8.97 4.13
CA PRO A 91 -3.86 10.20 4.27
C PRO A 91 -3.10 10.23 5.59
N ILE A 92 -1.89 10.80 5.54
CA ILE A 92 -1.06 11.03 6.72
C ILE A 92 -1.16 12.50 7.04
N ASP A 93 -1.81 12.84 8.16
CA ASP A 93 -2.02 14.23 8.55
C ASP A 93 -0.77 14.86 9.16
N ASP A 94 0.02 14.07 9.88
CA ASP A 94 1.20 14.56 10.58
C ASP A 94 2.21 13.44 10.74
N GLY A 95 3.46 13.81 10.91
CA GLY A 95 4.54 12.86 11.14
C GLY A 95 5.83 13.60 11.48
N ASN A 96 6.86 12.84 11.82
CA ASN A 96 8.19 13.41 12.03
C ASN A 96 8.66 14.08 10.73
N LYS A 97 9.00 15.37 10.81
CA LYS A 97 9.35 16.16 9.63
C LYS A 97 10.52 15.58 8.84
N GLU A 98 11.52 15.09 9.53
CA GLU A 98 12.70 14.50 8.88
C GLU A 98 12.33 13.21 8.15
N TYR A 99 11.43 12.43 8.74
CA TYR A 99 10.96 11.21 8.11
C TYR A 99 10.11 11.50 6.89
N LEU A 100 9.20 12.47 6.96
CA LEU A 100 8.39 12.89 5.82
C LEU A 100 9.27 13.41 4.67
N LYS A 101 10.32 14.16 5.02
CA LYS A 101 11.31 14.61 4.04
C LYS A 101 12.00 13.41 3.37
N TRP A 102 12.36 12.41 4.18
CA TRP A 102 12.96 11.19 3.65
C TRP A 102 12.05 10.47 2.66
N ILE A 103 10.74 10.41 2.95
CA ILE A 103 9.77 9.84 2.00
C ILE A 103 9.86 10.57 0.66
N ASN A 104 9.77 11.90 0.67
CA ASN A 104 9.84 12.68 -0.58
C ASN A 104 11.17 12.49 -1.31
N ASP A 105 12.27 12.53 -0.58
CA ASP A 105 13.60 12.39 -1.19
C ASP A 105 13.78 11.00 -1.82
N SER A 106 13.15 9.98 -1.26
CA SER A 106 13.20 8.61 -1.79
C SER A 106 12.39 8.42 -3.05
N LEU A 107 11.49 9.34 -3.35
CA LEU A 107 10.55 9.23 -4.49
C LEU A 107 10.95 10.08 -5.70
N ILE A 108 12.08 10.71 -5.63
CA ILE A 108 12.59 11.55 -6.74
C ILE A 108 13.17 10.67 -7.84
#